data_7ed2238a366025d688947752b371050c
#
_entry.id   7ed2238a366025d688947752b371050c
#
_cell.length_a   1.000
_cell.length_b   1.000
_cell.length_c   1.000
_cell.angle_alpha   90.00
_cell.angle_beta   90.00
_cell.angle_gamma   90.00
#
_symmetry.space_group_name_H-M   'P 1'
#
loop_
_entity.id
_entity.type
_entity.pdbx_description
1 polymer ?
#
loop_
_entity_poly.entity_id
_entity_poly.type
_entity_poly.pdbx_seq_one_letter_code
_entity_poly.pdbx_strand_id
1 'polypeptide(L)'
;LQKIEIQVPAPDMEVARLLLGTNDETRRLVERELPVTIQLRDGNFLVAGEEAEAQRAAGLIGELLEVVKGGMRGGRPLSAADVRYLLRQAKGGQSVEGAKKMLSDTLVTTERGKPIGPRTAGQKEYVDALRKAEMCFAVGPAGTGKTYLAVAAAVAALKDKKVARIILTRPAVEAGERLGFLPGDLEAKIDPYLRPLYDALYDLLDMEKAAKLFERKVIEIAPLAYMRGRTLNDAFVILDEAQNATGAQMKMFLTRLGFGSRMVVTGDITQTDLPRGEESGLKAAARILPGVPGIEFVYLGKEDVVRHTLVQRVIEAYDKNENPERF
;
A
#
# COMPACT_ATOMS: atom_id res chain seq x y z
N LEU A 1 -11.84 -32.67 -25.62
CA LEU A 1 -11.29 -31.31 -25.72
C LEU A 1 -9.88 -31.45 -26.31
N GLN A 2 -9.55 -30.65 -27.33
CA GLN A 2 -8.27 -30.74 -28.04
C GLN A 2 -7.19 -30.06 -27.18
N LYS A 3 -6.14 -30.79 -26.82
CA LYS A 3 -4.95 -30.23 -26.18
C LYS A 3 -4.07 -29.59 -27.23
N ILE A 4 -3.67 -28.35 -26.98
CA ILE A 4 -2.74 -27.64 -27.86
C ILE A 4 -1.51 -27.19 -27.07
N GLU A 5 -0.43 -26.90 -27.79
CA GLU A 5 0.77 -26.24 -27.25
C GLU A 5 0.98 -24.92 -27.98
N ILE A 6 1.14 -23.86 -27.23
CA ILE A 6 1.37 -22.51 -27.74
C ILE A 6 2.77 -22.07 -27.33
N GLN A 7 3.53 -21.55 -28.27
CA GLN A 7 4.84 -20.97 -28.03
C GLN A 7 4.74 -19.46 -27.80
N VAL A 8 5.32 -18.98 -26.71
CA VAL A 8 5.43 -17.54 -26.39
C VAL A 8 6.91 -17.20 -26.33
N PRO A 9 7.47 -16.47 -27.31
CA PRO A 9 8.89 -16.13 -27.32
C PRO A 9 9.24 -15.17 -26.18
N ALA A 10 10.28 -15.47 -25.41
CA ALA A 10 10.86 -14.52 -24.49
C ALA A 10 11.80 -13.57 -25.27
N PRO A 11 11.80 -12.26 -24.95
CA PRO A 11 12.69 -11.29 -25.60
C PRO A 11 14.16 -11.63 -25.43
N ASP A 12 14.54 -12.15 -24.26
CA ASP A 12 15.85 -12.70 -23.94
C ASP A 12 15.76 -13.61 -22.70
N MET A 13 16.85 -14.31 -22.38
CA MET A 13 16.90 -15.25 -21.26
C MET A 13 16.90 -14.55 -19.89
N GLU A 14 17.33 -13.30 -19.81
CA GLU A 14 17.30 -12.54 -18.55
C GLU A 14 15.87 -12.17 -18.19
N VAL A 15 15.09 -11.69 -19.15
CA VAL A 15 13.66 -11.43 -19.01
C VAL A 15 12.90 -12.71 -18.63
N ALA A 16 13.22 -13.84 -19.28
CA ALA A 16 12.60 -15.13 -18.96
C ALA A 16 12.87 -15.57 -17.51
N ARG A 17 14.11 -15.43 -17.02
CA ARG A 17 14.47 -15.74 -15.64
C ARG A 17 13.79 -14.81 -14.63
N LEU A 18 13.74 -13.52 -14.93
CA LEU A 18 13.06 -12.54 -14.07
C LEU A 18 11.55 -12.82 -13.99
N LEU A 19 10.94 -13.23 -15.10
CA LEU A 19 9.53 -13.64 -15.10
C LEU A 19 9.30 -14.88 -14.27
N LEU A 20 10.12 -15.92 -14.40
CA LEU A 20 9.97 -17.16 -13.63
C LEU A 20 10.12 -16.91 -12.12
N GLY A 21 10.95 -15.96 -11.74
CA GLY A 21 11.24 -15.64 -10.34
C GLY A 21 12.07 -16.73 -9.64
N THR A 22 12.22 -16.59 -8.33
CA THR A 22 12.97 -17.57 -7.53
C THR A 22 12.21 -18.91 -7.50
N ASN A 23 12.90 -20.00 -7.82
CA ASN A 23 12.32 -21.36 -7.86
C ASN A 23 11.08 -21.51 -8.75
N ASP A 24 11.02 -20.81 -9.87
CA ASP A 24 9.89 -20.83 -10.81
C ASP A 24 8.53 -20.47 -10.14
N GLU A 25 8.53 -19.55 -9.18
CA GLU A 25 7.33 -19.20 -8.40
C GLU A 25 6.19 -18.72 -9.30
N THR A 26 6.50 -17.90 -10.31
CA THR A 26 5.51 -17.39 -11.26
C THR A 26 4.88 -18.53 -12.07
N ARG A 27 5.70 -19.45 -12.61
CA ARG A 27 5.22 -20.62 -13.35
C ARG A 27 4.27 -21.45 -12.50
N ARG A 28 4.69 -21.83 -11.28
CA ARG A 28 3.86 -22.62 -10.35
C ARG A 28 2.56 -21.92 -9.98
N LEU A 29 2.59 -20.59 -9.90
CA LEU A 29 1.40 -19.81 -9.63
C LEU A 29 0.42 -19.87 -10.79
N VAL A 30 0.89 -19.71 -12.03
CA VAL A 30 0.06 -19.79 -13.23
C VAL A 30 -0.52 -21.19 -13.40
N GLU A 31 0.30 -22.24 -13.28
CA GLU A 31 -0.13 -23.66 -13.40
C GLU A 31 -1.14 -24.07 -12.31
N ARG A 32 -1.08 -23.47 -11.13
CA ARG A 32 -2.06 -23.69 -10.06
C ARG A 32 -3.40 -23.03 -10.34
N GLU A 33 -3.39 -21.88 -10.99
CA GLU A 33 -4.57 -21.07 -11.24
C GLU A 33 -5.27 -21.39 -12.56
N LEU A 34 -4.53 -21.89 -13.53
CA LEU A 34 -5.01 -22.31 -14.85
C LEU A 34 -4.58 -23.76 -15.10
N PRO A 35 -5.45 -24.62 -15.66
CA PRO A 35 -5.14 -26.03 -15.91
C PRO A 35 -4.23 -26.18 -17.14
N VAL A 36 -3.02 -25.65 -17.05
CA VAL A 36 -1.99 -25.67 -18.10
C VAL A 36 -0.66 -26.17 -17.55
N THR A 37 0.25 -26.61 -18.42
CA THR A 37 1.65 -26.90 -18.12
C THR A 37 2.53 -25.91 -18.87
N ILE A 38 3.52 -25.34 -18.19
CA ILE A 38 4.41 -24.31 -18.73
C ILE A 38 5.86 -24.83 -18.65
N GLN A 39 6.58 -24.79 -19.77
CA GLN A 39 7.99 -25.12 -19.85
C GLN A 39 8.75 -23.97 -20.54
N LEU A 40 9.98 -23.70 -20.09
CA LEU A 40 10.89 -22.79 -20.79
C LEU A 40 11.90 -23.66 -21.57
N ARG A 41 11.85 -23.58 -22.90
CA ARG A 41 12.73 -24.32 -23.79
C ARG A 41 13.18 -23.43 -24.95
N ASP A 42 14.48 -23.44 -25.23
CA ASP A 42 15.08 -22.70 -26.35
C ASP A 42 14.66 -21.23 -26.45
N GLY A 43 14.53 -20.57 -25.29
CA GLY A 43 14.10 -19.15 -25.22
C GLY A 43 12.61 -18.93 -25.40
N ASN A 44 11.80 -19.99 -25.46
CA ASN A 44 10.35 -19.90 -25.59
C ASN A 44 9.63 -20.52 -24.38
N PHE A 45 8.55 -19.90 -23.95
CA PHE A 45 7.60 -20.53 -23.04
C PHE A 45 6.64 -21.38 -23.83
N LEU A 46 6.65 -22.70 -23.58
CA LEU A 46 5.71 -23.65 -24.11
C LEU A 46 4.56 -23.82 -23.17
N VAL A 47 3.36 -23.45 -23.61
CA VAL A 47 2.13 -23.51 -22.81
C VAL A 47 1.23 -24.59 -23.38
N ALA A 48 1.06 -25.67 -22.65
CA ALA A 48 0.24 -26.81 -23.06
C ALA A 48 -1.00 -26.97 -22.19
N GLY A 49 -2.15 -27.16 -22.81
CA GLY A 49 -3.45 -27.30 -22.12
C GLY A 49 -4.62 -27.42 -23.08
N GLU A 50 -5.83 -27.33 -22.54
CA GLU A 50 -7.01 -27.17 -23.37
C GLU A 50 -6.95 -25.83 -24.11
N GLU A 51 -7.50 -25.74 -25.32
CA GLU A 51 -7.30 -24.60 -26.23
C GLU A 51 -7.60 -23.24 -25.56
N ALA A 52 -8.74 -23.11 -24.90
CA ALA A 52 -9.14 -21.86 -24.25
C ALA A 52 -8.20 -21.47 -23.11
N GLU A 53 -7.77 -22.42 -22.30
CA GLU A 53 -6.87 -22.19 -21.15
C GLU A 53 -5.43 -21.96 -21.58
N ALA A 54 -4.97 -22.69 -22.61
CA ALA A 54 -3.65 -22.48 -23.20
C ALA A 54 -3.54 -21.08 -23.83
N GLN A 55 -4.57 -20.62 -24.54
CA GLN A 55 -4.61 -19.26 -25.11
C GLN A 55 -4.59 -18.19 -24.02
N ARG A 56 -5.37 -18.35 -22.94
CA ARG A 56 -5.37 -17.42 -21.79
C ARG A 56 -4.01 -17.36 -21.12
N ALA A 57 -3.40 -18.51 -20.84
CA ALA A 57 -2.09 -18.59 -20.20
C ALA A 57 -0.98 -18.02 -21.08
N ALA A 58 -1.00 -18.30 -22.39
CA ALA A 58 -0.05 -17.77 -23.35
C ALA A 58 -0.16 -16.23 -23.47
N GLY A 59 -1.37 -15.70 -23.56
CA GLY A 59 -1.63 -14.27 -23.54
C GLY A 59 -1.08 -13.61 -22.27
N LEU A 60 -1.38 -14.18 -21.11
CA LEU A 60 -0.87 -13.71 -19.81
C LEU A 60 0.66 -13.72 -19.74
N ILE A 61 1.33 -14.81 -20.20
CA ILE A 61 2.79 -14.89 -20.23
C ILE A 61 3.37 -13.81 -21.13
N GLY A 62 2.80 -13.59 -22.32
CA GLY A 62 3.22 -12.52 -23.23
C GLY A 62 3.15 -11.14 -22.58
N GLU A 63 2.07 -10.86 -21.89
CA GLU A 63 1.87 -9.61 -21.17
C GLU A 63 2.82 -9.43 -19.98
N LEU A 64 3.06 -10.50 -19.22
CA LEU A 64 4.05 -10.51 -18.13
C LEU A 64 5.47 -10.26 -18.65
N LEU A 65 5.83 -10.84 -19.78
CA LEU A 65 7.11 -10.60 -20.44
C LEU A 65 7.29 -9.13 -20.82
N GLU A 66 6.26 -8.49 -21.36
CA GLU A 66 6.31 -7.05 -21.68
C GLU A 66 6.43 -6.17 -20.43
N VAL A 67 5.77 -6.54 -19.33
CA VAL A 67 5.90 -5.82 -18.04
C VAL A 67 7.31 -5.95 -17.48
N VAL A 68 7.89 -7.16 -17.49
CA VAL A 68 9.26 -7.41 -17.03
C VAL A 68 10.26 -6.64 -17.89
N LYS A 69 10.11 -6.68 -19.21
CA LYS A 69 10.96 -5.95 -20.16
C LYS A 69 10.89 -4.43 -19.96
N GLY A 70 9.69 -3.91 -19.71
CA GLY A 70 9.50 -2.49 -19.34
C GLY A 70 10.16 -2.13 -18.02
N GLY A 71 10.11 -3.02 -17.03
CA GLY A 71 10.73 -2.90 -15.72
C GLY A 71 12.26 -2.84 -15.77
N MET A 72 12.91 -3.56 -16.72
CA MET A 72 14.36 -3.50 -16.92
C MET A 72 14.86 -2.11 -17.40
N ARG A 73 13.97 -1.27 -17.93
CA ARG A 73 14.29 0.10 -18.37
C ARG A 73 14.12 1.17 -17.29
N GLY A 74 13.99 0.77 -16.02
CA GLY A 74 13.83 1.68 -14.85
C GLY A 74 12.69 1.33 -13.92
N GLY A 75 11.97 0.22 -14.18
CA GLY A 75 10.92 -0.30 -13.29
C GLY A 75 11.46 -1.29 -12.25
N ARG A 76 10.60 -1.68 -11.32
CA ARG A 76 10.90 -2.70 -10.30
C ARG A 76 10.68 -4.12 -10.82
N PRO A 77 11.40 -5.14 -10.31
CA PRO A 77 11.10 -6.53 -10.58
C PRO A 77 9.66 -6.88 -10.17
N LEU A 78 8.99 -7.75 -10.93
CA LEU A 78 7.69 -8.28 -10.56
C LEU A 78 7.79 -9.09 -9.27
N SER A 79 6.88 -8.85 -8.35
CA SER A 79 6.71 -9.71 -7.17
C SER A 79 5.61 -10.75 -7.43
N ALA A 80 5.57 -11.81 -6.62
CA ALA A 80 4.49 -12.79 -6.68
C ALA A 80 3.09 -12.15 -6.48
N ALA A 81 3.00 -11.05 -5.75
CA ALA A 81 1.75 -10.30 -5.59
C ALA A 81 1.31 -9.61 -6.90
N ASP A 82 2.27 -9.08 -7.66
CA ASP A 82 2.00 -8.47 -8.97
C ASP A 82 1.49 -9.53 -9.96
N VAL A 83 2.11 -10.70 -9.99
CA VAL A 83 1.69 -11.82 -10.83
C VAL A 83 0.28 -12.30 -10.45
N ARG A 84 -0.02 -12.45 -9.16
CA ARG A 84 -1.38 -12.81 -8.70
C ARG A 84 -2.44 -11.78 -9.08
N TYR A 85 -2.08 -10.51 -9.03
CA TYR A 85 -2.96 -9.44 -9.47
C TYR A 85 -3.26 -9.56 -10.97
N LEU A 86 -2.22 -9.70 -11.81
CA LEU A 86 -2.36 -9.87 -13.25
C LEU A 86 -3.18 -11.12 -13.63
N LEU A 87 -2.96 -12.24 -12.92
CA LEU A 87 -3.76 -13.45 -13.06
C LEU A 87 -5.25 -13.22 -12.76
N ARG A 88 -5.56 -12.49 -11.70
CA ARG A 88 -6.97 -12.15 -11.37
C ARG A 88 -7.61 -11.28 -12.43
N GLN A 89 -6.90 -10.29 -12.95
CA GLN A 89 -7.39 -9.43 -14.04
C GLN A 89 -7.65 -10.24 -15.32
N ALA A 90 -6.72 -11.10 -15.70
CA ALA A 90 -6.88 -11.98 -16.87
C ALA A 90 -8.09 -12.94 -16.73
N LYS A 91 -8.34 -13.49 -15.53
CA LYS A 91 -9.52 -14.31 -15.25
C LYS A 91 -10.83 -13.51 -15.32
N GLY A 92 -10.81 -12.24 -14.91
CA GLY A 92 -11.96 -11.34 -14.93
C GLY A 92 -12.26 -10.74 -16.32
N GLY A 93 -11.49 -11.09 -17.36
CA GLY A 93 -11.69 -10.55 -18.72
C GLY A 93 -11.31 -9.07 -18.86
N GLN A 94 -10.61 -8.50 -17.88
CA GLN A 94 -10.14 -7.12 -17.92
C GLN A 94 -8.82 -7.00 -18.67
N SER A 95 -8.63 -5.86 -19.36
CA SER A 95 -7.41 -5.57 -20.10
C SER A 95 -6.20 -5.46 -19.16
N VAL A 96 -5.13 -6.19 -19.45
CA VAL A 96 -3.85 -6.14 -18.76
C VAL A 96 -3.10 -4.81 -19.02
N GLU A 97 -3.53 -4.04 -20.02
CA GLU A 97 -3.04 -2.68 -20.27
C GLU A 97 -3.21 -1.76 -19.03
N GLY A 98 -4.33 -1.88 -18.33
CA GLY A 98 -4.57 -1.19 -17.06
C GLY A 98 -3.59 -1.62 -15.96
N ALA A 99 -3.29 -2.91 -15.91
CA ALA A 99 -2.33 -3.48 -14.97
C ALA A 99 -0.88 -3.07 -15.27
N LYS A 100 -0.48 -3.02 -16.56
CA LYS A 100 0.82 -2.46 -16.99
C LYS A 100 0.98 -1.02 -16.52
N LYS A 101 -0.03 -0.19 -16.77
CA LYS A 101 -0.03 1.22 -16.38
C LYS A 101 0.05 1.39 -14.86
N MET A 102 -0.61 0.52 -14.11
CA MET A 102 -0.53 0.50 -12.64
C MET A 102 0.86 0.10 -12.15
N LEU A 103 1.45 -0.96 -12.69
CA LEU A 103 2.75 -1.48 -12.27
C LEU A 103 3.92 -0.55 -12.65
N SER A 104 3.77 0.24 -13.71
CA SER A 104 4.72 1.29 -14.09
C SER A 104 4.51 2.61 -13.33
N ASP A 105 3.42 2.74 -12.57
CA ASP A 105 3.11 3.95 -11.82
C ASP A 105 4.04 4.07 -10.60
N THR A 106 4.95 5.04 -10.65
CA THR A 106 5.88 5.33 -9.56
C THR A 106 5.44 6.59 -8.83
N LEU A 107 5.18 6.46 -7.54
CA LEU A 107 4.84 7.57 -6.66
C LEU A 107 6.09 8.33 -6.22
N VAL A 108 7.13 7.58 -5.82
CA VAL A 108 8.44 8.11 -5.42
C VAL A 108 9.50 7.04 -5.60
N THR A 109 10.73 7.45 -5.86
CA THR A 109 11.90 6.56 -5.82
C THR A 109 12.66 6.80 -4.51
N THR A 110 12.96 5.70 -3.80
CA THR A 110 13.75 5.75 -2.57
C THR A 110 15.17 6.25 -2.85
N GLU A 111 15.91 6.64 -1.83
CA GLU A 111 17.32 7.03 -2.01
C GLU A 111 18.21 5.88 -2.53
N ARG A 112 17.79 4.63 -2.31
CA ARG A 112 18.46 3.43 -2.84
C ARG A 112 18.04 3.08 -4.28
N GLY A 113 17.29 3.95 -4.95
CA GLY A 113 16.84 3.73 -6.34
C GLY A 113 15.64 2.79 -6.50
N LYS A 114 15.00 2.33 -5.40
CA LYS A 114 13.82 1.47 -5.48
C LYS A 114 12.57 2.29 -5.76
N PRO A 115 11.83 2.05 -6.87
CA PRO A 115 10.57 2.72 -7.14
C PRO A 115 9.48 2.20 -6.20
N ILE A 116 8.70 3.12 -5.65
CA ILE A 116 7.53 2.84 -4.81
C ILE A 116 6.28 3.32 -5.55
N GLY A 117 5.30 2.45 -5.67
CA GLY A 117 4.02 2.70 -6.32
C GLY A 117 2.96 1.69 -5.92
N PRO A 118 1.74 1.81 -6.45
CA PRO A 118 0.64 0.90 -6.16
C PRO A 118 0.97 -0.52 -6.63
N ARG A 119 0.47 -1.52 -5.91
CA ARG A 119 0.63 -2.95 -6.19
C ARG A 119 -0.70 -3.66 -6.40
N THR A 120 -1.80 -2.99 -6.10
CA THR A 120 -3.16 -3.49 -6.27
C THR A 120 -4.06 -2.41 -6.85
N ALA A 121 -5.25 -2.78 -7.32
CA ALA A 121 -6.20 -1.81 -7.87
C ALA A 121 -6.64 -0.79 -6.82
N GLY A 122 -6.97 -1.24 -5.60
CA GLY A 122 -7.33 -0.34 -4.51
C GLY A 122 -6.19 0.61 -4.12
N GLN A 123 -4.93 0.10 -4.12
CA GLN A 123 -3.77 0.98 -3.92
C GLN A 123 -3.59 1.99 -5.07
N LYS A 124 -3.92 1.62 -6.31
CA LYS A 124 -3.89 2.55 -7.44
C LYS A 124 -4.92 3.66 -7.29
N GLU A 125 -6.15 3.31 -6.93
CA GLU A 125 -7.20 4.28 -6.62
C GLU A 125 -6.76 5.23 -5.49
N TYR A 126 -6.15 4.67 -4.44
CA TYR A 126 -5.61 5.45 -3.33
C TYR A 126 -4.50 6.40 -3.76
N VAL A 127 -3.53 5.95 -4.54
CA VAL A 127 -2.45 6.80 -5.07
C VAL A 127 -3.00 7.93 -5.96
N ASP A 128 -4.03 7.64 -6.76
CA ASP A 128 -4.68 8.66 -7.58
C ASP A 128 -5.43 9.69 -6.73
N ALA A 129 -6.12 9.25 -5.66
CA ALA A 129 -6.76 10.14 -4.69
C ALA A 129 -5.72 11.02 -3.96
N LEU A 130 -4.59 10.44 -3.50
CA LEU A 130 -3.48 11.18 -2.87
C LEU A 130 -2.90 12.28 -3.77
N ARG A 131 -2.95 12.11 -5.09
CA ARG A 131 -2.45 13.11 -6.04
C ARG A 131 -3.43 14.26 -6.30
N LYS A 132 -4.74 13.99 -6.17
CA LYS A 132 -5.80 14.92 -6.58
C LYS A 132 -6.45 15.64 -5.41
N ALA A 133 -6.79 14.92 -4.35
CA ALA A 133 -7.59 15.42 -3.25
C ALA A 133 -6.80 16.37 -2.33
N GLU A 134 -7.49 17.34 -1.77
CA GLU A 134 -6.96 18.16 -0.67
C GLU A 134 -6.97 17.36 0.64
N MET A 135 -7.99 16.53 0.82
CA MET A 135 -8.13 15.63 1.96
C MET A 135 -8.51 14.23 1.49
N CYS A 136 -7.75 13.22 1.90
CA CYS A 136 -7.97 11.83 1.51
C CYS A 136 -8.08 10.93 2.75
N PHE A 137 -9.14 10.13 2.78
CA PHE A 137 -9.33 9.09 3.80
C PHE A 137 -9.05 7.73 3.18
N ALA A 138 -8.11 6.98 3.74
CA ALA A 138 -7.82 5.60 3.36
C ALA A 138 -8.24 4.65 4.49
N VAL A 139 -9.30 3.91 4.26
CA VAL A 139 -9.92 3.02 5.23
C VAL A 139 -9.75 1.57 4.79
N GLY A 140 -9.29 0.69 5.67
CA GLY A 140 -9.15 -0.73 5.34
C GLY A 140 -8.25 -1.48 6.32
N PRO A 141 -8.13 -2.82 6.16
CA PRO A 141 -7.41 -3.67 7.09
C PRO A 141 -5.90 -3.39 7.11
N ALA A 142 -5.25 -3.87 8.18
CA ALA A 142 -3.80 -3.79 8.31
C ALA A 142 -3.08 -4.54 7.18
N GLY A 143 -1.95 -4.00 6.71
CA GLY A 143 -1.15 -4.60 5.63
C GLY A 143 -1.57 -4.21 4.20
N THR A 144 -2.55 -3.33 4.03
CA THR A 144 -2.94 -2.78 2.72
C THR A 144 -2.06 -1.61 2.24
N GLY A 145 -1.06 -1.21 3.03
CA GLY A 145 -0.08 -0.18 2.65
C GLY A 145 -0.56 1.27 2.84
N LYS A 146 -1.68 1.52 3.53
CA LYS A 146 -2.26 2.87 3.73
C LYS A 146 -1.24 3.89 4.22
N THR A 147 -0.65 3.62 5.37
CA THR A 147 0.33 4.51 6.01
C THR A 147 1.58 4.69 5.15
N TYR A 148 2.11 3.59 4.61
CA TYR A 148 3.32 3.60 3.80
C TYR A 148 3.16 4.42 2.51
N LEU A 149 2.04 4.23 1.79
CA LEU A 149 1.75 5.01 0.57
C LEU A 149 1.45 6.48 0.87
N ALA A 150 0.81 6.79 2.01
CA ALA A 150 0.64 8.18 2.46
C ALA A 150 1.97 8.86 2.71
N VAL A 151 2.90 8.20 3.43
CA VAL A 151 4.26 8.73 3.68
C VAL A 151 5.04 8.86 2.38
N ALA A 152 4.92 7.88 1.47
CA ALA A 152 5.54 7.95 0.15
C ALA A 152 5.04 9.15 -0.68
N ALA A 153 3.73 9.42 -0.64
CA ALA A 153 3.13 10.59 -1.28
C ALA A 153 3.61 11.92 -0.67
N ALA A 154 3.75 11.95 0.66
CA ALA A 154 4.28 13.12 1.36
C ALA A 154 5.74 13.41 0.95
N VAL A 155 6.58 12.37 0.91
CA VAL A 155 7.98 12.47 0.47
C VAL A 155 8.05 12.92 -0.99
N ALA A 156 7.20 12.38 -1.87
CA ALA A 156 7.10 12.82 -3.26
C ALA A 156 6.74 14.31 -3.36
N ALA A 157 5.70 14.74 -2.63
CA ALA A 157 5.24 16.12 -2.61
C ALA A 157 6.32 17.09 -2.08
N LEU A 158 7.10 16.66 -1.08
CA LEU A 158 8.23 17.43 -0.55
C LEU A 158 9.38 17.53 -1.59
N LYS A 159 9.75 16.41 -2.23
CA LYS A 159 10.77 16.38 -3.30
C LYS A 159 10.37 17.28 -4.49
N ASP A 160 9.09 17.25 -4.84
CA ASP A 160 8.50 18.07 -5.92
C ASP A 160 8.28 19.54 -5.51
N LYS A 161 8.60 19.93 -4.28
CA LYS A 161 8.36 21.27 -3.70
C LYS A 161 6.90 21.73 -3.75
N LYS A 162 5.95 20.76 -3.75
CA LYS A 162 4.52 21.03 -3.68
C LYS A 162 4.09 21.41 -2.26
N VAL A 163 4.87 20.97 -1.27
CA VAL A 163 4.73 21.35 0.14
C VAL A 163 6.09 21.68 0.72
N ALA A 164 6.12 22.50 1.77
CA ALA A 164 7.34 22.89 2.47
C ALA A 164 7.73 21.94 3.60
N ARG A 165 6.76 21.18 4.11
CA ARG A 165 6.97 20.30 5.27
C ARG A 165 6.03 19.10 5.30
N ILE A 166 6.42 18.07 6.08
CA ILE A 166 5.63 16.87 6.34
C ILE A 166 5.32 16.83 7.84
N ILE A 167 4.06 16.60 8.19
CA ILE A 167 3.62 16.44 9.57
C ILE A 167 2.92 15.10 9.70
N LEU A 168 3.48 14.23 10.53
CA LEU A 168 2.95 12.90 10.80
C LEU A 168 2.41 12.89 12.23
N THR A 169 1.19 12.43 12.38
CA THR A 169 0.55 12.39 13.70
C THR A 169 -0.22 11.10 13.91
N ARG A 170 -0.35 10.71 15.16
CA ARG A 170 -1.07 9.53 15.60
C ARG A 170 -1.81 9.83 16.90
N PRO A 171 -3.02 9.28 17.12
CA PRO A 171 -3.64 9.31 18.44
C PRO A 171 -2.73 8.60 19.43
N ALA A 172 -2.47 9.20 20.56
CA ALA A 172 -1.84 8.53 21.69
C ALA A 172 -2.96 7.75 22.41
N VAL A 173 -3.09 6.46 22.13
CA VAL A 173 -4.00 5.56 22.84
C VAL A 173 -3.19 4.56 23.64
N GLU A 174 -3.66 4.31 24.84
CA GLU A 174 -3.15 3.26 25.70
C GLU A 174 -3.70 1.91 25.20
N ALA A 175 -2.96 1.20 24.34
CA ALA A 175 -3.31 -0.15 23.95
C ALA A 175 -3.08 -1.11 25.14
N GLY A 176 -4.05 -1.15 26.08
CA GLY A 176 -4.02 -2.05 27.23
C GLY A 176 -3.01 -1.69 28.34
N GLU A 177 -2.01 -0.87 28.07
CA GLU A 177 -1.05 -0.37 29.05
C GLU A 177 -1.29 1.13 29.28
N ARG A 178 -1.56 1.51 30.53
CA ARG A 178 -1.74 2.92 30.88
C ARG A 178 -0.41 3.65 30.70
N LEU A 179 -0.37 4.71 29.88
CA LEU A 179 0.79 5.58 29.67
C LEU A 179 1.47 6.01 30.99
N GLY A 180 0.70 6.03 32.09
CA GLY A 180 1.19 6.31 33.43
C GLY A 180 2.22 5.32 33.97
N PHE A 181 2.29 4.08 33.48
CA PHE A 181 3.24 3.05 33.97
C PHE A 181 4.56 2.99 33.21
N LEU A 182 4.69 3.66 32.06
CA LEU A 182 5.97 3.70 31.34
C LEU A 182 6.91 4.71 32.01
N PRO A 183 8.19 4.36 32.22
CA PRO A 183 9.20 5.30 32.73
C PRO A 183 9.55 6.35 31.66
N GLY A 184 9.85 7.58 32.10
CA GLY A 184 10.25 8.67 31.22
C GLY A 184 9.24 9.81 31.15
N ASP A 185 9.61 10.86 30.43
CA ASP A 185 8.72 11.98 30.11
C ASP A 185 7.65 11.56 29.06
N LEU A 186 6.72 12.47 28.78
CA LEU A 186 5.60 12.19 27.87
C LEU A 186 6.08 11.82 26.46
N GLU A 187 7.17 12.45 25.97
CA GLU A 187 7.75 12.19 24.66
C GLU A 187 8.32 10.76 24.59
N ALA A 188 9.11 10.35 25.59
CA ALA A 188 9.66 9.00 25.67
C ALA A 188 8.59 7.90 25.74
N LYS A 189 7.43 8.20 26.36
CA LYS A 189 6.30 7.28 26.47
C LYS A 189 5.54 7.12 25.16
N ILE A 190 5.52 8.13 24.30
CA ILE A 190 4.78 8.14 23.03
C ILE A 190 5.63 7.65 21.88
N ASP A 191 6.97 7.77 21.96
CA ASP A 191 7.90 7.39 20.89
C ASP A 191 7.68 5.97 20.34
N PRO A 192 7.44 4.91 21.15
CA PRO A 192 7.17 3.57 20.63
C PRO A 192 5.97 3.50 19.67
N TYR A 193 4.94 4.30 19.90
CA TYR A 193 3.75 4.32 19.05
C TYR A 193 3.98 5.06 17.73
N LEU A 194 5.01 5.89 17.65
CA LEU A 194 5.39 6.64 16.45
C LEU A 194 6.42 5.91 15.59
N ARG A 195 7.07 4.84 16.10
CA ARG A 195 8.09 4.06 15.37
C ARG A 195 7.68 3.64 13.97
N PRO A 196 6.45 3.13 13.69
CA PRO A 196 6.07 2.75 12.34
C PRO A 196 6.13 3.90 11.33
N LEU A 197 5.96 5.14 11.77
CA LEU A 197 6.10 6.32 10.93
C LEU A 197 7.56 6.65 10.64
N TYR A 198 8.45 6.51 11.64
CA TYR A 198 9.89 6.62 11.43
C TYR A 198 10.40 5.55 10.48
N ASP A 199 9.97 4.28 10.65
CA ASP A 199 10.38 3.16 9.81
C ASP A 199 9.98 3.41 8.34
N ALA A 200 8.76 3.91 8.08
CA ALA A 200 8.32 4.27 6.75
C ALA A 200 9.16 5.39 6.13
N LEU A 201 9.52 6.41 6.92
CA LEU A 201 10.39 7.49 6.46
C LEU A 201 11.82 7.01 6.16
N TYR A 202 12.40 6.16 7.01
CA TYR A 202 13.76 5.64 6.82
C TYR A 202 13.87 4.65 5.65
N ASP A 203 12.78 3.96 5.29
CA ASP A 203 12.76 3.16 4.06
C ASP A 203 12.75 4.02 2.79
N LEU A 204 12.15 5.20 2.84
CA LEU A 204 11.99 6.12 1.71
C LEU A 204 13.15 7.12 1.58
N LEU A 205 13.66 7.58 2.72
CA LEU A 205 14.79 8.50 2.86
C LEU A 205 15.90 7.73 3.60
N ASP A 206 17.17 7.97 3.27
CA ASP A 206 18.23 7.44 4.15
C ASP A 206 18.17 8.11 5.54
N MET A 207 18.80 7.46 6.54
CA MET A 207 18.76 7.95 7.92
C MET A 207 19.39 9.33 8.08
N GLU A 208 20.49 9.61 7.35
CA GLU A 208 21.20 10.89 7.44
C GLU A 208 20.35 12.03 6.89
N LYS A 209 19.70 11.80 5.76
CA LYS A 209 18.81 12.78 5.14
C LYS A 209 17.56 13.03 5.98
N ALA A 210 16.96 11.96 6.52
CA ALA A 210 15.83 12.09 7.43
C ALA A 210 16.21 12.89 8.68
N ALA A 211 17.34 12.59 9.32
CA ALA A 211 17.83 13.33 10.49
C ALA A 211 17.96 14.84 10.20
N LYS A 212 18.57 15.22 9.07
CA LYS A 212 18.69 16.63 8.65
C LYS A 212 17.32 17.30 8.45
N LEU A 213 16.33 16.57 7.95
CA LEU A 213 14.98 17.11 7.75
C LEU A 213 14.22 17.26 9.07
N PHE A 214 14.43 16.38 10.03
CA PHE A 214 13.91 16.53 11.41
C PHE A 214 14.54 17.72 12.12
N GLU A 215 15.86 17.85 12.08
CA GLU A 215 16.60 18.97 12.69
C GLU A 215 16.12 20.32 12.17
N ARG A 216 15.85 20.41 10.84
CA ARG A 216 15.32 21.62 10.20
C ARG A 216 13.82 21.80 10.38
N LYS A 217 13.15 20.91 11.10
CA LYS A 217 11.69 20.90 11.28
C LYS A 217 10.90 20.88 9.96
N VAL A 218 11.52 20.33 8.89
CA VAL A 218 10.85 20.03 7.63
C VAL A 218 9.99 18.78 7.76
N ILE A 219 10.42 17.81 8.57
CA ILE A 219 9.61 16.67 8.99
C ILE A 219 9.36 16.79 10.49
N GLU A 220 8.12 16.63 10.89
CA GLU A 220 7.67 16.61 12.27
C GLU A 220 6.84 15.36 12.51
N ILE A 221 7.12 14.63 13.59
CA ILE A 221 6.28 13.53 14.09
C ILE A 221 5.83 13.91 15.49
N ALA A 222 4.52 13.96 15.72
CA ALA A 222 3.96 14.43 16.99
C ALA A 222 2.61 13.76 17.30
N PRO A 223 2.25 13.62 18.57
CA PRO A 223 0.93 13.16 18.98
C PRO A 223 -0.18 14.06 18.43
N LEU A 224 -1.35 13.49 18.16
CA LEU A 224 -2.52 14.21 17.67
C LEU A 224 -2.90 15.42 18.54
N ALA A 225 -2.73 15.32 19.86
CA ALA A 225 -3.04 16.40 20.79
C ALA A 225 -2.23 17.69 20.51
N TYR A 226 -1.01 17.56 19.94
CA TYR A 226 -0.14 18.70 19.63
C TYR A 226 -0.56 19.48 18.38
N MET A 227 -1.58 19.01 17.67
CA MET A 227 -2.17 19.71 16.53
C MET A 227 -3.15 20.79 16.95
N ARG A 228 -3.59 20.78 18.21
CA ARG A 228 -4.59 21.74 18.70
C ARG A 228 -4.06 23.19 18.63
N GLY A 229 -4.90 24.10 18.10
CA GLY A 229 -4.59 25.54 17.99
C GLY A 229 -3.62 25.89 16.84
N ARG A 230 -3.18 24.92 16.06
CA ARG A 230 -2.29 25.15 14.90
C ARG A 230 -3.09 25.39 13.62
N THR A 231 -2.47 26.08 12.68
CA THR A 231 -2.87 26.11 11.27
C THR A 231 -1.70 25.59 10.46
N LEU A 232 -1.94 24.53 9.70
CA LEU A 232 -0.90 23.76 9.02
C LEU A 232 -0.86 24.18 7.55
N ASN A 233 -0.12 25.25 7.22
CA ASN A 233 0.05 25.75 5.87
C ASN A 233 1.24 25.08 5.17
N ASP A 234 1.17 24.96 3.84
CA ASP A 234 2.22 24.42 2.96
C ASP A 234 2.75 23.07 3.44
N ALA A 235 1.86 22.22 3.96
CA ALA A 235 2.20 20.98 4.62
C ALA A 235 1.49 19.77 4.02
N PHE A 236 2.19 18.63 3.99
CA PHE A 236 1.54 17.32 3.82
C PHE A 236 1.33 16.71 5.20
N VAL A 237 0.08 16.58 5.61
CA VAL A 237 -0.29 16.19 6.98
C VAL A 237 -0.90 14.79 6.96
N ILE A 238 -0.42 13.90 7.81
CA ILE A 238 -0.93 12.52 7.91
C ILE A 238 -1.39 12.25 9.34
N LEU A 239 -2.63 11.81 9.49
CA LEU A 239 -3.15 11.19 10.70
C LEU A 239 -3.25 9.68 10.49
N ASP A 240 -2.39 8.94 11.16
CA ASP A 240 -2.38 7.48 11.12
C ASP A 240 -3.12 6.88 12.33
N GLU A 241 -3.63 5.63 12.19
CA GLU A 241 -4.45 4.93 13.18
C GLU A 241 -5.65 5.77 13.67
N ALA A 242 -6.28 6.46 12.74
CA ALA A 242 -7.33 7.44 13.00
C ALA A 242 -8.61 6.85 13.62
N GLN A 243 -8.81 5.51 13.57
CA GLN A 243 -9.90 4.83 14.27
C GLN A 243 -9.82 5.03 15.78
N ASN A 244 -8.63 5.34 16.30
CA ASN A 244 -8.36 5.59 17.72
C ASN A 244 -8.50 7.06 18.12
N ALA A 245 -8.91 7.93 17.21
CA ALA A 245 -9.30 9.31 17.53
C ALA A 245 -10.80 9.38 17.84
N THR A 246 -11.17 10.16 18.85
CA THR A 246 -12.58 10.48 19.12
C THR A 246 -13.15 11.41 18.06
N GLY A 247 -14.49 11.55 17.98
CA GLY A 247 -15.12 12.50 17.06
C GLY A 247 -14.66 13.95 17.26
N ALA A 248 -14.44 14.35 18.51
CA ALA A 248 -13.94 15.71 18.86
C ALA A 248 -12.48 15.90 18.38
N GLN A 249 -11.62 14.90 18.59
CA GLN A 249 -10.22 14.93 18.12
C GLN A 249 -10.14 14.94 16.59
N MET A 250 -10.97 14.13 15.91
CA MET A 250 -11.05 14.12 14.45
C MET A 250 -11.45 15.49 13.91
N LYS A 251 -12.54 16.06 14.41
CA LYS A 251 -12.97 17.41 14.00
C LYS A 251 -11.89 18.46 14.28
N MET A 252 -11.27 18.41 15.45
CA MET A 252 -10.16 19.30 15.80
C MET A 252 -9.03 19.19 14.78
N PHE A 253 -8.63 17.98 14.39
CA PHE A 253 -7.55 17.73 13.44
C PHE A 253 -7.90 18.21 12.03
N LEU A 254 -9.05 17.81 11.49
CA LEU A 254 -9.47 18.16 10.13
C LEU A 254 -9.53 19.67 9.90
N THR A 255 -9.90 20.43 10.95
CA THR A 255 -9.93 21.89 10.92
C THR A 255 -8.55 22.57 11.05
N ARG A 256 -7.45 21.80 11.06
CA ARG A 256 -6.05 22.33 11.02
C ARG A 256 -5.55 22.53 9.61
N LEU A 257 -6.24 22.01 8.60
CA LEU A 257 -5.83 22.17 7.19
C LEU A 257 -5.68 23.64 6.86
N GLY A 258 -4.49 24.04 6.44
CA GLY A 258 -4.14 25.39 6.03
C GLY A 258 -3.97 25.49 4.50
N PHE A 259 -3.69 26.69 4.01
CA PHE A 259 -3.49 26.93 2.60
C PHE A 259 -2.25 26.19 2.06
N GLY A 260 -2.33 25.73 0.81
CA GLY A 260 -1.24 24.99 0.17
C GLY A 260 -0.97 23.60 0.76
N SER A 261 -1.87 23.10 1.64
CA SER A 261 -1.67 21.84 2.34
C SER A 261 -2.54 20.72 1.79
N ARG A 262 -2.09 19.48 2.06
CA ARG A 262 -2.84 18.25 1.85
C ARG A 262 -2.92 17.46 3.14
N MET A 263 -4.03 16.78 3.35
CA MET A 263 -4.28 16.01 4.55
C MET A 263 -4.67 14.57 4.19
N VAL A 264 -4.07 13.61 4.86
CA VAL A 264 -4.39 12.20 4.69
C VAL A 264 -4.74 11.59 6.04
N VAL A 265 -5.82 10.85 6.07
CA VAL A 265 -6.30 10.14 7.26
C VAL A 265 -6.30 8.65 6.94
N THR A 266 -5.53 7.86 7.69
CA THR A 266 -5.44 6.41 7.52
C THR A 266 -5.97 5.69 8.74
N GLY A 267 -6.65 4.55 8.53
CA GLY A 267 -7.14 3.76 9.66
C GLY A 267 -7.92 2.51 9.25
N ASP A 268 -8.27 1.73 10.26
CA ASP A 268 -9.09 0.52 10.16
C ASP A 268 -10.33 0.66 11.05
N ILE A 269 -11.49 0.81 10.46
CA ILE A 269 -12.76 0.99 11.21
C ILE A 269 -13.18 -0.27 12.00
N THR A 270 -12.54 -1.41 11.75
CA THR A 270 -12.84 -2.68 12.45
C THR A 270 -12.00 -2.84 13.72
N GLN A 271 -10.89 -2.11 13.84
CA GLN A 271 -9.95 -2.20 14.95
C GLN A 271 -9.94 -0.86 15.72
N THR A 272 -10.62 -0.80 16.85
CA THR A 272 -10.61 0.41 17.69
C THR A 272 -10.24 0.05 19.11
N ASP A 273 -9.31 0.81 19.67
CA ASP A 273 -8.85 0.70 21.06
C ASP A 273 -9.54 1.74 21.97
N LEU A 274 -10.52 2.48 21.44
CA LEU A 274 -11.30 3.45 22.23
C LEU A 274 -12.13 2.76 23.31
N PRO A 275 -12.38 3.40 24.45
CA PRO A 275 -13.25 2.91 25.51
C PRO A 275 -14.64 2.51 25.00
N ARG A 276 -15.25 1.52 25.63
CA ARG A 276 -16.61 1.08 25.27
C ARG A 276 -17.61 2.23 25.38
N GLY A 277 -18.37 2.46 24.30
CA GLY A 277 -19.36 3.52 24.21
C GLY A 277 -18.86 4.81 23.55
N GLU A 278 -17.57 4.91 23.24
CA GLU A 278 -17.01 6.03 22.51
C GLU A 278 -16.96 5.74 21.00
N GLU A 279 -17.60 6.60 20.18
CA GLU A 279 -17.61 6.44 18.73
C GLU A 279 -16.27 6.87 18.14
N SER A 280 -15.70 6.03 17.26
CA SER A 280 -14.51 6.39 16.50
C SER A 280 -14.77 7.58 15.60
N GLY A 281 -13.89 8.59 15.68
CA GLY A 281 -13.92 9.75 14.82
C GLY A 281 -13.78 9.42 13.34
N LEU A 282 -13.06 8.34 13.00
CA LEU A 282 -12.95 7.84 11.63
C LEU A 282 -14.30 7.30 11.13
N LYS A 283 -15.04 6.54 11.95
CA LYS A 283 -16.40 6.08 11.61
C LYS A 283 -17.36 7.24 11.42
N ALA A 284 -17.31 8.22 12.31
CA ALA A 284 -18.13 9.43 12.20
C ALA A 284 -17.79 10.24 10.94
N ALA A 285 -16.51 10.43 10.61
CA ALA A 285 -16.06 11.13 9.42
C ALA A 285 -16.52 10.40 8.14
N ALA A 286 -16.41 9.07 8.10
CA ALA A 286 -16.85 8.25 6.96
C ALA A 286 -18.38 8.32 6.71
N ARG A 287 -19.16 8.69 7.71
CA ARG A 287 -20.60 8.91 7.59
C ARG A 287 -20.96 10.35 7.19
N ILE A 288 -20.21 11.33 7.69
CA ILE A 288 -20.58 12.76 7.61
C ILE A 288 -20.00 13.45 6.36
N LEU A 289 -18.76 13.09 5.96
CA LEU A 289 -17.99 13.84 4.97
C LEU A 289 -18.08 13.34 3.52
N PRO A 290 -18.64 12.16 3.18
CA PRO A 290 -18.78 11.76 1.79
C PRO A 290 -19.55 12.80 0.99
N GLY A 291 -19.04 13.14 -0.23
CA GLY A 291 -19.64 14.13 -1.12
C GLY A 291 -19.23 15.59 -0.83
N VAL A 292 -18.45 15.85 0.19
CA VAL A 292 -17.85 17.18 0.39
C VAL A 292 -16.76 17.41 -0.67
N PRO A 293 -16.83 18.48 -1.49
CA PRO A 293 -15.83 18.77 -2.51
C PRO A 293 -14.42 18.87 -1.91
N GLY A 294 -13.44 18.26 -2.57
CA GLY A 294 -12.03 18.22 -2.11
C GLY A 294 -11.72 17.08 -1.14
N ILE A 295 -12.72 16.33 -0.69
CA ILE A 295 -12.55 15.15 0.18
C ILE A 295 -12.81 13.86 -0.61
N GLU A 296 -11.84 12.95 -0.56
CA GLU A 296 -11.93 11.63 -1.18
C GLU A 296 -11.84 10.52 -0.13
N PHE A 297 -12.68 9.48 -0.29
CA PHE A 297 -12.66 8.27 0.52
C PHE A 297 -12.26 7.09 -0.34
N VAL A 298 -11.21 6.38 0.07
CA VAL A 298 -10.77 5.14 -0.57
C VAL A 298 -10.87 4.00 0.42
N TYR A 299 -11.55 2.94 0.02
CA TYR A 299 -11.73 1.73 0.83
C TYR A 299 -10.88 0.60 0.28
N LEU A 300 -9.90 0.15 1.07
CA LEU A 300 -9.02 -0.95 0.73
C LEU A 300 -9.56 -2.24 1.34
N GLY A 301 -9.57 -3.31 0.55
CA GLY A 301 -10.08 -4.61 0.95
C GLY A 301 -9.01 -5.62 1.36
N LYS A 302 -9.43 -6.85 1.64
CA LYS A 302 -8.51 -7.97 1.90
C LYS A 302 -7.65 -8.30 0.68
N GLU A 303 -8.16 -8.06 -0.51
CA GLU A 303 -7.47 -8.23 -1.80
C GLU A 303 -6.29 -7.26 -1.97
N ASP A 304 -6.29 -6.14 -1.25
CA ASP A 304 -5.22 -5.15 -1.27
C ASP A 304 -4.10 -5.42 -0.24
N VAL A 305 -4.24 -6.48 0.56
CA VAL A 305 -3.22 -6.86 1.54
C VAL A 305 -1.96 -7.35 0.82
N VAL A 306 -0.86 -6.66 1.03
CA VAL A 306 0.47 -7.00 0.50
C VAL A 306 1.36 -7.41 1.66
N ARG A 307 1.48 -8.72 1.89
CA ARG A 307 2.28 -9.30 2.98
C ARG A 307 3.17 -10.41 2.46
N HIS A 308 4.21 -10.72 3.23
CA HIS A 308 5.04 -11.90 2.98
C HIS A 308 4.18 -13.17 3.02
N THR A 309 4.40 -14.10 2.10
CA THR A 309 3.59 -15.33 1.96
C THR A 309 3.50 -16.14 3.25
N LEU A 310 4.61 -16.21 4.01
CA LEU A 310 4.62 -16.90 5.30
C LEU A 310 3.71 -16.22 6.32
N VAL A 311 3.69 -14.88 6.36
CA VAL A 311 2.82 -14.12 7.27
C VAL A 311 1.35 -14.35 6.93
N GLN A 312 0.98 -14.42 5.65
CA GLN A 312 -0.37 -14.80 5.23
C GLN A 312 -0.77 -16.18 5.75
N ARG A 313 0.12 -17.19 5.57
CA ARG A 313 -0.12 -18.56 6.05
C ARG A 313 -0.26 -18.64 7.59
N VAL A 314 0.52 -17.85 8.31
CA VAL A 314 0.41 -17.76 9.77
C VAL A 314 -0.97 -17.22 10.16
N ILE A 315 -1.41 -16.12 9.56
CA ILE A 315 -2.74 -15.54 9.84
C ILE A 315 -3.85 -16.54 9.51
N GLU A 316 -3.81 -17.18 8.33
CA GLU A 316 -4.77 -18.19 7.92
C GLU A 316 -4.84 -19.37 8.91
N ALA A 317 -3.69 -19.77 9.47
CA ALA A 317 -3.65 -20.84 10.47
C ALA A 317 -4.30 -20.43 11.79
N TYR A 318 -4.09 -19.19 12.25
CA TYR A 318 -4.75 -18.67 13.46
C TYR A 318 -6.26 -18.49 13.23
N ASP A 319 -6.67 -17.88 12.10
CA ASP A 319 -8.08 -17.68 11.75
C ASP A 319 -8.87 -19.01 11.70
N LYS A 320 -8.24 -20.07 11.16
CA LYS A 320 -8.84 -21.42 11.16
C LYS A 320 -9.02 -22.00 12.56
N ASN A 321 -8.09 -21.72 13.46
CA ASN A 321 -8.17 -22.20 14.84
C ASN A 321 -9.23 -21.42 15.65
N GLU A 322 -9.39 -20.12 15.39
CA GLU A 322 -10.36 -19.28 16.09
C GLU A 322 -11.79 -19.41 15.56
N ASN A 323 -11.97 -19.77 14.28
CA ASN A 323 -13.26 -19.92 13.63
C ASN A 323 -13.33 -21.19 12.76
N PRO A 324 -13.37 -22.38 13.39
CA PRO A 324 -13.38 -23.66 12.65
C PRO A 324 -14.62 -23.86 11.76
N GLU A 325 -15.71 -23.13 12.00
CA GLU A 325 -16.95 -23.25 11.21
C GLU A 325 -16.97 -22.42 9.90
N ARG A 326 -15.93 -21.66 9.60
CA ARG A 326 -15.85 -20.83 8.38
C ARG A 326 -15.06 -21.47 7.24
N PHE A 327 -14.53 -22.66 7.46
CA PHE A 327 -13.71 -23.44 6.53
C PHE A 327 -14.23 -24.90 6.49
#